data_f31500864eb89277da14869ff2d69c1d
#
_entry.id   f31500864eb89277da14869ff2d69c1d
#
_cell.length_a   1.000
_cell.length_b   1.000
_cell.length_c   1.000
_cell.angle_alpha   90.00
_cell.angle_beta   90.00
_cell.angle_gamma   90.00
#
_symmetry.space_group_name_H-M   'P 1'
#
loop_
_entity.id
_entity.type
_entity.pdbx_description
1 polymer ?
#
loop_
_entity_poly.entity_id
_entity_poly.type
_entity_poly.pdbx_seq_one_letter_code
_entity_poly.pdbx_strand_id
1 'polypeptide(L)'
;MPKTMIKPRRVNALFGQHQPVHYKKGYISMKTTFLRPLLLAAAALLILAMPLQAADSDGDIEASAKESHVFKKYLQEDDIKIESKDGAVTMSGTVSGSYHKALAQETVANLPGVKSVDNKLQLKDTPPSSNSDAWVRDNVVATLLFHRSVSPTTTQINVKDGVVTLKGEAASEAQKDLTTEYAMDVEGVKDVENEMTVAKDQEKTNDTKQTISEAVDDTSITTQVKMMLLYHRSTSGLKTKVETQEGVVTLTGEAKNAAEANLATKLAADVNGVKEVKNQMSVK
;
A
#
# COMPACT_ATOMS: atom_id res chain seq x y z
N MET A 1 8.42 -54.63 -39.80
CA MET A 1 8.92 -54.02 -41.03
C MET A 1 9.25 -52.59 -40.80
N PRO A 2 10.31 -52.02 -41.38
CA PRO A 2 11.63 -52.10 -40.76
C PRO A 2 12.09 -50.74 -40.18
N LYS A 3 13.02 -50.84 -39.25
CA LYS A 3 13.83 -49.75 -38.66
C LYS A 3 14.73 -49.11 -39.73
N THR A 4 14.81 -47.82 -39.79
CA THR A 4 15.88 -47.13 -40.52
C THR A 4 16.77 -46.40 -39.53
N MET A 5 17.96 -46.96 -39.35
CA MET A 5 19.10 -46.36 -38.66
C MET A 5 19.78 -45.35 -39.60
N ILE A 6 20.05 -44.14 -39.13
CA ILE A 6 20.95 -43.21 -39.81
C ILE A 6 22.19 -43.00 -38.94
N LYS A 7 23.36 -43.37 -39.52
CA LYS A 7 24.70 -43.28 -38.94
C LYS A 7 25.21 -41.82 -38.90
N PRO A 8 26.10 -41.48 -37.96
CA PRO A 8 26.73 -40.17 -37.90
C PRO A 8 27.86 -40.02 -38.89
N ARG A 9 27.94 -38.86 -39.54
CA ARG A 9 29.05 -38.44 -40.41
C ARG A 9 30.16 -37.81 -39.56
N ARG A 10 31.34 -38.39 -39.61
CA ARG A 10 32.61 -37.80 -39.18
C ARG A 10 33.02 -36.73 -40.17
N VAL A 11 33.48 -35.57 -39.70
CA VAL A 11 34.24 -34.60 -40.48
C VAL A 11 35.55 -34.32 -39.76
N ASN A 12 36.61 -34.44 -40.54
CA ASN A 12 38.00 -34.46 -40.15
C ASN A 12 38.57 -33.14 -39.64
N ALA A 13 39.54 -33.33 -38.77
CA ALA A 13 40.48 -32.31 -38.31
C ALA A 13 41.35 -31.77 -39.46
N LEU A 14 41.59 -30.46 -39.44
CA LEU A 14 42.72 -29.85 -40.13
C LEU A 14 43.54 -29.05 -39.10
N PHE A 15 44.72 -29.58 -38.86
CA PHE A 15 45.81 -28.96 -38.10
C PHE A 15 46.34 -27.75 -38.90
N GLY A 16 46.38 -26.58 -38.24
CA GLY A 16 47.13 -25.42 -38.68
C GLY A 16 48.14 -25.03 -37.60
N GLN A 17 49.39 -25.33 -37.84
CA GLN A 17 50.54 -24.92 -37.02
C GLN A 17 50.74 -23.42 -37.16
N HIS A 18 50.86 -22.68 -36.09
CA HIS A 18 51.41 -21.36 -36.10
C HIS A 18 52.60 -21.27 -35.14
N GLN A 19 53.71 -20.86 -35.72
CA GLN A 19 55.04 -20.58 -35.19
C GLN A 19 55.04 -19.44 -34.16
N PRO A 20 55.97 -19.43 -33.17
CA PRO A 20 56.10 -18.40 -32.19
C PRO A 20 56.78 -17.15 -32.72
N VAL A 21 56.20 -15.99 -32.52
CA VAL A 21 56.81 -14.70 -32.83
C VAL A 21 57.68 -14.26 -31.65
N HIS A 22 59.01 -14.15 -31.90
CA HIS A 22 59.98 -13.61 -30.96
C HIS A 22 59.77 -12.07 -30.79
N TYR A 23 59.42 -11.63 -29.60
CA TYR A 23 59.51 -10.21 -29.21
C TYR A 23 60.84 -9.92 -28.57
N LYS A 24 61.65 -9.04 -29.23
CA LYS A 24 62.91 -8.51 -28.72
C LYS A 24 62.65 -7.56 -27.53
N LYS A 25 63.29 -7.84 -26.38
CA LYS A 25 63.43 -6.91 -25.28
C LYS A 25 64.26 -5.70 -25.68
N GLY A 26 63.67 -4.54 -25.79
CA GLY A 26 64.35 -3.27 -25.82
C GLY A 26 64.44 -2.72 -24.40
N TYR A 27 65.67 -2.71 -23.86
CA TYR A 27 65.97 -1.97 -22.60
C TYR A 27 66.14 -0.50 -22.95
N ILE A 28 65.25 0.35 -22.45
CA ILE A 28 65.49 1.78 -22.42
C ILE A 28 65.85 2.18 -20.97
N SER A 29 67.13 2.46 -20.84
CA SER A 29 67.69 3.11 -19.62
C SER A 29 67.24 4.55 -19.61
N MET A 30 66.47 4.94 -18.62
CA MET A 30 66.25 6.35 -18.32
C MET A 30 66.76 6.71 -16.93
N LYS A 31 67.67 7.66 -16.97
CA LYS A 31 68.35 8.25 -15.86
C LYS A 31 67.40 8.95 -14.91
N THR A 32 67.68 8.77 -13.65
CA THR A 32 67.11 9.51 -12.51
C THR A 32 67.42 11.01 -12.60
N THR A 33 66.38 11.83 -12.51
CA THR A 33 66.53 13.21 -12.08
C THR A 33 65.44 13.57 -11.07
N PHE A 34 65.93 14.12 -10.03
CA PHE A 34 65.39 14.54 -8.76
C PHE A 34 64.09 15.35 -8.74
N LEU A 35 63.35 15.09 -7.70
CA LEU A 35 62.58 16.00 -6.81
C LEU A 35 61.57 16.98 -7.43
N ARG A 36 60.31 16.72 -7.17
CA ARG A 36 59.46 17.69 -6.47
C ARG A 36 58.16 17.00 -6.02
N PRO A 37 57.57 17.47 -4.91
CA PRO A 37 56.70 16.69 -4.10
C PRO A 37 55.32 16.59 -4.70
N LEU A 38 54.90 15.37 -4.64
CA LEU A 38 53.59 14.87 -4.69
C LEU A 38 52.60 15.65 -3.80
N LEU A 39 51.89 16.60 -4.36
CA LEU A 39 50.60 16.98 -3.85
C LEU A 39 49.55 16.19 -4.59
N LEU A 40 49.44 14.94 -4.10
CA LEU A 40 48.36 14.11 -4.32
C LEU A 40 47.08 14.75 -3.99
N ALA A 41 46.30 14.94 -4.98
CA ALA A 41 44.88 14.79 -4.86
C ALA A 41 44.56 13.32 -4.50
N ALA A 42 44.68 12.98 -3.26
CA ALA A 42 43.73 12.04 -2.68
C ALA A 42 42.37 12.75 -2.74
N ALA A 43 41.74 12.69 -3.90
CA ALA A 43 40.31 12.74 -3.97
C ALA A 43 39.84 11.51 -3.18
N ALA A 44 39.93 11.66 -1.86
CA ALA A 44 39.06 10.91 -0.99
C ALA A 44 37.68 11.16 -1.54
N LEU A 45 37.12 10.14 -2.12
CA LEU A 45 35.70 9.92 -2.13
C LEU A 45 35.25 9.94 -0.67
N LEU A 46 35.12 11.11 -0.11
CA LEU A 46 34.13 11.45 0.85
C LEU A 46 32.82 11.30 0.07
N ILE A 47 32.39 10.06 -0.12
CA ILE A 47 30.99 9.78 0.00
C ILE A 47 30.67 10.34 1.37
N LEU A 48 30.23 11.59 1.36
CA LEU A 48 29.33 12.09 2.35
C LEU A 48 28.19 11.07 2.34
N ALA A 49 28.33 10.02 3.14
CA ALA A 49 27.22 9.46 3.84
C ALA A 49 26.65 10.69 4.56
N MET A 50 25.83 11.45 3.85
CA MET A 50 24.84 12.26 4.51
C MET A 50 24.16 11.24 5.41
N PRO A 51 24.25 11.38 6.72
CA PRO A 51 23.31 10.67 7.54
C PRO A 51 21.97 11.08 6.93
N LEU A 52 21.21 10.10 6.51
CA LEU A 52 19.78 10.25 6.26
C LEU A 52 19.17 10.53 7.64
N GLN A 53 19.47 11.69 8.15
CA GLN A 53 18.85 12.31 9.30
C GLN A 53 17.66 13.09 8.76
N ALA A 54 16.70 12.37 8.20
CA ALA A 54 15.35 12.67 8.54
C ALA A 54 15.05 11.85 9.81
N ALA A 55 15.72 12.17 10.90
CA ALA A 55 15.09 12.00 12.18
C ALA A 55 14.00 13.07 12.17
N ASP A 56 12.81 12.73 11.66
CA ASP A 56 11.64 13.53 11.93
C ASP A 56 11.64 13.73 13.43
N SER A 57 11.63 14.98 13.85
CA SER A 57 11.59 15.28 15.27
C SER A 57 10.26 14.71 15.80
N ASP A 58 10.16 14.39 17.09
CA ASP A 58 8.92 13.90 17.68
C ASP A 58 7.75 14.86 17.41
N GLY A 59 7.99 16.16 17.37
CA GLY A 59 7.03 17.18 16.97
C GLY A 59 6.57 17.05 15.51
N ASP A 60 7.47 16.64 14.61
CA ASP A 60 7.13 16.41 13.20
C ASP A 60 6.23 15.17 13.03
N ILE A 61 6.46 14.11 13.83
CA ILE A 61 5.59 12.92 13.85
C ILE A 61 4.18 13.30 14.29
N GLU A 62 4.05 14.05 15.41
CA GLU A 62 2.75 14.50 15.92
C GLU A 62 2.02 15.41 14.91
N ALA A 63 2.75 16.34 14.30
CA ALA A 63 2.22 17.22 13.26
C ALA A 63 1.79 16.42 12.02
N SER A 64 2.63 15.52 11.52
CA SER A 64 2.33 14.70 10.34
C SER A 64 1.11 13.82 10.55
N ALA A 65 0.92 13.26 11.74
CA ALA A 65 -0.28 12.50 12.06
C ALA A 65 -1.54 13.37 11.90
N LYS A 66 -1.58 14.53 12.55
CA LYS A 66 -2.72 15.46 12.53
C LYS A 66 -2.98 16.05 11.13
N GLU A 67 -1.92 16.26 10.35
CA GLU A 67 -1.98 16.80 8.99
C GLU A 67 -2.40 15.75 7.94
N SER A 68 -2.28 14.45 8.24
CA SER A 68 -2.64 13.38 7.31
C SER A 68 -4.11 13.47 6.89
N HIS A 69 -4.38 13.06 5.64
CA HIS A 69 -5.75 13.01 5.11
C HIS A 69 -6.67 12.14 5.98
N VAL A 70 -6.15 11.04 6.53
CA VAL A 70 -6.92 10.15 7.42
C VAL A 70 -7.42 10.90 8.66
N PHE A 71 -6.56 11.62 9.36
CA PHE A 71 -6.97 12.35 10.56
C PHE A 71 -7.92 13.50 10.24
N LYS A 72 -7.66 14.26 9.18
CA LYS A 72 -8.50 15.37 8.75
C LYS A 72 -9.88 14.95 8.25
N LYS A 73 -9.97 13.80 7.58
CA LYS A 73 -11.19 13.37 6.91
C LYS A 73 -12.03 12.40 7.74
N TYR A 74 -11.37 11.42 8.36
CA TYR A 74 -12.07 10.30 8.97
C TYR A 74 -12.05 10.32 10.49
N LEU A 75 -11.06 10.97 11.12
CA LEU A 75 -10.87 10.99 12.57
C LEU A 75 -11.09 12.38 13.20
N GLN A 76 -11.58 13.34 12.43
CA GLN A 76 -11.75 14.74 12.87
C GLN A 76 -12.73 14.91 14.05
N GLU A 77 -13.68 13.97 14.21
CA GLU A 77 -14.70 14.00 15.29
C GLU A 77 -14.26 13.18 16.52
N ASP A 78 -13.11 12.56 16.46
CA ASP A 78 -12.54 11.78 17.55
C ASP A 78 -11.62 12.62 18.42
N ASP A 79 -11.61 12.33 19.71
CA ASP A 79 -10.69 12.98 20.66
C ASP A 79 -9.41 12.14 20.75
N ILE A 80 -8.45 12.44 19.87
CA ILE A 80 -7.18 11.71 19.77
C ILE A 80 -6.02 12.63 20.15
N LYS A 81 -5.33 12.29 21.22
CA LYS A 81 -4.08 12.89 21.64
C LYS A 81 -2.91 11.99 21.22
N ILE A 82 -1.92 12.59 20.59
CA ILE A 82 -0.71 11.91 20.12
C ILE A 82 0.48 12.53 20.85
N GLU A 83 1.33 11.69 21.41
CA GLU A 83 2.58 12.08 22.05
C GLU A 83 3.70 11.19 21.49
N SER A 84 4.76 11.78 20.98
CA SER A 84 5.94 11.07 20.48
C SER A 84 7.15 11.33 21.38
N LYS A 85 7.96 10.29 21.59
CA LYS A 85 9.23 10.38 22.27
C LYS A 85 10.23 9.42 21.66
N ASP A 86 11.31 9.95 21.06
CA ASP A 86 12.34 9.14 20.39
C ASP A 86 11.78 8.20 19.30
N GLY A 87 10.66 8.57 18.67
CA GLY A 87 9.93 7.77 17.69
C GLY A 87 8.99 6.71 18.29
N ALA A 88 8.88 6.63 19.61
CA ALA A 88 7.84 5.82 20.28
C ALA A 88 6.61 6.69 20.49
N VAL A 89 5.52 6.35 19.83
CA VAL A 89 4.27 7.15 19.85
C VAL A 89 3.26 6.54 20.79
N THR A 90 2.66 7.36 21.65
CA THR A 90 1.51 6.99 22.48
C THR A 90 0.29 7.74 22.00
N MET A 91 -0.78 7.01 21.70
CA MET A 91 -2.11 7.58 21.41
C MET A 91 -3.05 7.36 22.58
N SER A 92 -3.75 8.42 23.00
CA SER A 92 -4.74 8.37 24.07
C SER A 92 -5.98 9.19 23.72
N GLY A 93 -7.07 8.96 24.45
CA GLY A 93 -8.34 9.62 24.20
C GLY A 93 -9.44 8.66 23.79
N THR A 94 -10.46 9.15 23.06
CA THR A 94 -11.64 8.35 22.72
C THR A 94 -11.95 8.43 21.22
N VAL A 95 -12.40 7.31 20.66
CA VAL A 95 -12.78 7.18 19.24
C VAL A 95 -14.19 6.59 19.12
N SER A 96 -14.84 6.88 18.00
CA SER A 96 -16.23 6.51 17.75
C SER A 96 -16.44 5.03 17.49
N GLY A 97 -15.42 4.31 16.99
CA GLY A 97 -15.53 2.91 16.66
C GLY A 97 -14.20 2.16 16.63
N SER A 98 -14.27 0.83 16.61
CA SER A 98 -13.07 -0.02 16.58
C SER A 98 -12.22 0.20 15.32
N TYR A 99 -12.86 0.50 14.18
CA TYR A 99 -12.15 0.79 12.93
C TYR A 99 -11.42 2.15 13.02
N HIS A 100 -11.95 3.18 13.72
CA HIS A 100 -11.24 4.43 13.97
C HIS A 100 -9.97 4.20 14.78
N LYS A 101 -10.07 3.34 15.80
CA LYS A 101 -8.90 2.95 16.61
C LYS A 101 -7.83 2.28 15.77
N ALA A 102 -8.21 1.34 14.90
CA ALA A 102 -7.30 0.66 13.98
C ALA A 102 -6.74 1.62 12.92
N LEU A 103 -7.58 2.48 12.35
CA LEU A 103 -7.21 3.47 11.34
C LEU A 103 -6.18 4.48 11.89
N ALA A 104 -6.39 4.99 13.10
CA ALA A 104 -5.44 5.87 13.78
C ALA A 104 -4.10 5.17 14.01
N GLN A 105 -4.12 3.91 14.47
CA GLN A 105 -2.92 3.12 14.73
C GLN A 105 -2.11 2.88 13.45
N GLU A 106 -2.76 2.43 12.38
CA GLU A 106 -2.09 2.17 11.11
C GLU A 106 -1.53 3.46 10.49
N THR A 107 -2.27 4.57 10.58
CA THR A 107 -1.78 5.85 10.08
C THR A 107 -0.51 6.26 10.79
N VAL A 108 -0.52 6.27 12.12
CA VAL A 108 0.65 6.65 12.92
C VAL A 108 1.82 5.68 12.71
N ALA A 109 1.56 4.37 12.64
CA ALA A 109 2.59 3.36 12.43
C ALA A 109 3.30 3.46 11.06
N ASN A 110 2.65 4.07 10.07
CA ASN A 110 3.22 4.27 8.73
C ASN A 110 3.90 5.64 8.55
N LEU A 111 3.92 6.51 9.57
CA LEU A 111 4.63 7.78 9.49
C LEU A 111 6.14 7.57 9.54
N PRO A 112 6.91 8.37 8.77
CA PRO A 112 8.35 8.37 8.86
C PRO A 112 8.83 8.63 10.29
N GLY A 113 9.87 7.94 10.73
CA GLY A 113 10.47 8.11 12.06
C GLY A 113 9.77 7.34 13.19
N VAL A 114 8.56 6.82 13.01
CA VAL A 114 7.84 6.03 14.01
C VAL A 114 8.48 4.63 14.14
N LYS A 115 8.86 4.28 15.37
CA LYS A 115 9.47 2.99 15.72
C LYS A 115 8.48 2.04 16.38
N SER A 116 7.55 2.59 17.16
CA SER A 116 6.52 1.84 17.86
C SER A 116 5.31 2.70 18.17
N VAL A 117 4.13 2.06 18.27
CA VAL A 117 2.88 2.72 18.62
C VAL A 117 2.24 2.04 19.83
N ASP A 118 2.02 2.78 20.88
CA ASP A 118 1.23 2.36 22.06
C ASP A 118 -0.18 2.96 21.95
N ASN A 119 -1.13 2.15 21.53
CA ASN A 119 -2.50 2.59 21.29
C ASN A 119 -3.38 2.41 22.52
N LYS A 120 -3.51 3.48 23.31
CA LYS A 120 -4.38 3.57 24.50
C LYS A 120 -5.76 4.19 24.22
N LEU A 121 -6.13 4.34 22.94
CA LEU A 121 -7.44 4.87 22.57
C LEU A 121 -8.56 3.97 23.13
N GLN A 122 -9.57 4.60 23.67
CA GLN A 122 -10.77 3.94 24.18
C GLN A 122 -11.93 4.18 23.21
N LEU A 123 -12.87 3.27 23.16
CA LEU A 123 -14.10 3.50 22.41
C LEU A 123 -15.04 4.37 23.25
N LYS A 124 -15.76 5.30 22.62
CA LYS A 124 -16.81 6.11 23.28
C LYS A 124 -17.90 5.22 23.87
N ASP A 125 -18.22 4.12 23.15
CA ASP A 125 -19.19 3.12 23.56
C ASP A 125 -18.54 1.77 23.84
N THR A 126 -19.28 0.85 24.45
CA THR A 126 -18.82 -0.52 24.66
C THR A 126 -18.51 -1.18 23.31
N PRO A 127 -17.30 -1.77 23.14
CA PRO A 127 -16.95 -2.44 21.90
C PRO A 127 -17.98 -3.51 21.53
N PRO A 128 -18.45 -3.55 20.29
CA PRO A 128 -19.32 -4.63 19.86
C PRO A 128 -18.58 -5.97 19.94
N SER A 129 -19.28 -7.01 20.37
CA SER A 129 -18.71 -8.37 20.34
C SER A 129 -18.44 -8.79 18.90
N SER A 130 -17.35 -9.53 18.69
CA SER A 130 -17.01 -10.07 17.37
C SER A 130 -18.21 -10.81 16.75
N ASN A 131 -18.43 -10.58 15.46
CA ASN A 131 -19.55 -11.14 14.68
C ASN A 131 -20.95 -10.70 15.15
N SER A 132 -21.07 -9.71 16.03
CA SER A 132 -22.37 -9.07 16.29
C SER A 132 -22.77 -8.16 15.11
N ASP A 133 -24.07 -7.88 14.97
CA ASP A 133 -24.56 -7.00 13.91
C ASP A 133 -23.91 -5.61 13.97
N ALA A 134 -23.63 -5.11 15.15
CA ALA A 134 -22.89 -3.85 15.33
C ALA A 134 -21.44 -3.94 14.82
N TRP A 135 -20.76 -5.06 15.07
CA TRP A 135 -19.41 -5.31 14.54
C TRP A 135 -19.42 -5.44 13.01
N VAL A 136 -20.38 -6.18 12.45
CA VAL A 136 -20.54 -6.30 10.99
C VAL A 136 -20.82 -4.95 10.36
N ARG A 137 -21.73 -4.16 10.95
CA ARG A 137 -22.02 -2.80 10.48
C ARG A 137 -20.76 -1.92 10.43
N ASP A 138 -19.96 -1.91 11.50
CA ASP A 138 -18.77 -1.09 11.60
C ASP A 138 -17.73 -1.50 10.53
N ASN A 139 -17.61 -2.80 10.24
CA ASN A 139 -16.73 -3.29 9.18
C ASN A 139 -17.24 -2.96 7.77
N VAL A 140 -18.57 -3.00 7.54
CA VAL A 140 -19.16 -2.55 6.26
C VAL A 140 -18.91 -1.06 6.07
N VAL A 141 -19.13 -0.23 7.11
CA VAL A 141 -18.81 1.21 7.05
C VAL A 141 -17.34 1.42 6.70
N ALA A 142 -16.42 0.74 7.39
CA ALA A 142 -14.99 0.86 7.15
C ALA A 142 -14.60 0.45 5.72
N THR A 143 -15.20 -0.63 5.21
CA THR A 143 -14.94 -1.09 3.85
C THR A 143 -15.41 -0.08 2.82
N LEU A 144 -16.65 0.38 2.91
CA LEU A 144 -17.19 1.34 1.94
C LEU A 144 -16.50 2.71 2.00
N LEU A 145 -15.94 3.09 3.15
CA LEU A 145 -15.31 4.40 3.37
C LEU A 145 -14.11 4.64 2.44
N PHE A 146 -13.34 3.62 2.11
CA PHE A 146 -12.09 3.75 1.38
C PHE A 146 -12.22 3.53 -0.13
N HIS A 147 -13.35 2.99 -0.59
CA HIS A 147 -13.61 2.82 -2.01
C HIS A 147 -13.98 4.12 -2.68
N ARG A 148 -13.18 4.56 -3.68
CA ARG A 148 -13.48 5.77 -4.48
C ARG A 148 -14.75 5.65 -5.31
N SER A 149 -15.14 4.40 -5.62
CA SER A 149 -16.26 4.09 -6.50
C SER A 149 -17.61 4.09 -5.79
N VAL A 150 -17.63 4.29 -4.47
CA VAL A 150 -18.87 4.36 -3.67
C VAL A 150 -18.88 5.63 -2.80
N SER A 151 -20.07 6.05 -2.38
CA SER A 151 -20.24 7.27 -1.55
C SER A 151 -20.75 6.91 -0.17
N PRO A 152 -19.86 6.58 0.78
CA PRO A 152 -20.26 6.12 2.11
C PRO A 152 -20.98 7.20 2.93
N THR A 153 -20.73 8.48 2.65
CA THR A 153 -21.33 9.62 3.38
C THR A 153 -22.83 9.77 3.15
N THR A 154 -23.35 9.20 2.07
CA THR A 154 -24.79 9.23 1.72
C THR A 154 -25.47 7.88 1.94
N THR A 155 -24.70 6.85 2.35
CA THR A 155 -25.21 5.49 2.54
C THR A 155 -25.49 5.23 4.02
N GLN A 156 -26.75 4.95 4.36
CA GLN A 156 -27.14 4.45 5.66
C GLN A 156 -27.02 2.92 5.68
N ILE A 157 -26.38 2.39 6.71
CA ILE A 157 -26.07 0.98 6.84
C ILE A 157 -26.72 0.45 8.11
N ASN A 158 -27.64 -0.49 7.97
CA ASN A 158 -28.21 -1.25 9.08
C ASN A 158 -27.86 -2.74 8.92
N VAL A 159 -27.66 -3.42 10.04
CA VAL A 159 -27.40 -4.87 10.04
C VAL A 159 -28.32 -5.54 11.04
N LYS A 160 -28.93 -6.66 10.63
CA LYS A 160 -29.74 -7.51 11.48
C LYS A 160 -29.51 -8.98 11.14
N ASP A 161 -29.09 -9.76 12.12
CA ASP A 161 -28.81 -11.19 11.96
C ASP A 161 -27.79 -11.49 10.84
N GLY A 162 -26.89 -10.53 10.54
CA GLY A 162 -25.90 -10.60 9.48
C GLY A 162 -26.42 -10.19 8.08
N VAL A 163 -27.68 -9.77 7.97
CA VAL A 163 -28.24 -9.17 6.74
C VAL A 163 -28.02 -7.67 6.77
N VAL A 164 -27.34 -7.14 5.76
CA VAL A 164 -27.03 -5.71 5.62
C VAL A 164 -28.11 -5.05 4.77
N THR A 165 -28.73 -4.00 5.31
CA THR A 165 -29.64 -3.13 4.54
C THR A 165 -28.92 -1.83 4.20
N LEU A 166 -28.77 -1.51 2.91
CA LEU A 166 -28.18 -0.28 2.40
C LEU A 166 -29.27 0.67 1.96
N LYS A 167 -29.29 1.91 2.47
CA LYS A 167 -30.23 2.98 2.07
C LYS A 167 -29.48 4.26 1.73
N GLY A 168 -30.07 5.08 0.90
CA GLY A 168 -29.53 6.36 0.49
C GLY A 168 -29.59 6.56 -1.01
N GLU A 169 -28.73 7.40 -1.56
CA GLU A 169 -28.70 7.72 -2.96
C GLU A 169 -27.39 7.32 -3.60
N ALA A 170 -27.44 6.61 -4.72
CA ALA A 170 -26.31 6.29 -5.58
C ALA A 170 -26.36 7.18 -6.84
N ALA A 171 -25.19 7.62 -7.32
CA ALA A 171 -25.10 8.42 -8.52
C ALA A 171 -25.41 7.64 -9.82
N SER A 172 -25.33 6.31 -9.76
CA SER A 172 -25.62 5.42 -10.90
C SER A 172 -26.00 4.01 -10.42
N GLU A 173 -26.62 3.20 -11.30
CA GLU A 173 -26.84 1.78 -11.04
C GLU A 173 -25.51 1.05 -10.78
N ALA A 174 -24.47 1.36 -11.55
CA ALA A 174 -23.15 0.76 -11.34
C ALA A 174 -22.58 1.05 -9.94
N GLN A 175 -22.76 2.26 -9.41
CA GLN A 175 -22.35 2.58 -8.03
C GLN A 175 -23.19 1.79 -7.01
N LYS A 176 -24.50 1.69 -7.22
CA LYS A 176 -25.40 0.90 -6.39
C LYS A 176 -24.98 -0.56 -6.34
N ASP A 177 -24.71 -1.16 -7.50
CA ASP A 177 -24.25 -2.56 -7.61
C ASP A 177 -22.91 -2.77 -6.91
N LEU A 178 -21.92 -1.88 -7.15
CA LEU A 178 -20.60 -1.95 -6.47
C LEU A 178 -20.73 -1.83 -4.96
N THR A 179 -21.62 -0.99 -4.46
CA THR A 179 -21.86 -0.86 -3.01
C THR A 179 -22.37 -2.18 -2.42
N THR A 180 -23.24 -2.89 -3.16
CA THR A 180 -23.71 -4.24 -2.77
C THR A 180 -22.57 -5.24 -2.72
N GLU A 181 -21.76 -5.31 -3.78
CA GLU A 181 -20.64 -6.24 -3.89
C GLU A 181 -19.62 -6.03 -2.76
N TYR A 182 -19.23 -4.78 -2.50
CA TYR A 182 -18.28 -4.47 -1.43
C TYR A 182 -18.85 -4.78 -0.04
N ALA A 183 -20.12 -4.53 0.21
CA ALA A 183 -20.76 -4.91 1.47
C ALA A 183 -20.84 -6.42 1.64
N MET A 184 -21.13 -7.17 0.56
CA MET A 184 -21.19 -8.64 0.56
C MET A 184 -19.83 -9.27 0.87
N ASP A 185 -18.72 -8.62 0.51
CA ASP A 185 -17.37 -9.14 0.72
C ASP A 185 -16.83 -8.92 2.15
N VAL A 186 -17.62 -8.29 3.03
CA VAL A 186 -17.24 -8.12 4.43
C VAL A 186 -17.48 -9.39 5.24
N GLU A 187 -16.55 -9.71 6.14
CA GLU A 187 -16.68 -10.85 7.03
C GLU A 187 -17.91 -10.71 7.96
N GLY A 188 -18.69 -11.77 8.08
CA GLY A 188 -19.92 -11.81 8.87
C GLY A 188 -21.18 -11.40 8.11
N VAL A 189 -21.08 -10.81 6.92
CA VAL A 189 -22.23 -10.53 6.06
C VAL A 189 -22.73 -11.82 5.42
N LYS A 190 -24.02 -12.08 5.57
CA LYS A 190 -24.72 -13.24 4.99
C LYS A 190 -25.47 -12.86 3.73
N ASP A 191 -26.07 -11.67 3.70
CA ASP A 191 -26.84 -11.14 2.60
C ASP A 191 -26.88 -9.62 2.62
N VAL A 192 -27.17 -9.00 1.46
CA VAL A 192 -27.26 -7.53 1.33
C VAL A 192 -28.56 -7.16 0.62
N GLU A 193 -29.41 -6.43 1.33
CA GLU A 193 -30.61 -5.79 0.81
C GLU A 193 -30.29 -4.35 0.41
N ASN A 194 -30.13 -4.09 -0.89
CA ASN A 194 -29.80 -2.75 -1.37
C ASN A 194 -31.07 -1.96 -1.77
N GLU A 195 -31.55 -1.15 -0.83
CA GLU A 195 -32.68 -0.23 -1.01
C GLU A 195 -32.23 1.18 -1.46
N MET A 196 -30.99 1.35 -1.93
CA MET A 196 -30.54 2.66 -2.43
C MET A 196 -31.33 3.05 -3.67
N THR A 197 -31.63 4.36 -3.75
CA THR A 197 -32.23 4.96 -4.95
C THR A 197 -31.14 5.51 -5.86
N VAL A 198 -31.36 5.44 -7.17
CA VAL A 198 -30.46 6.09 -8.13
C VAL A 198 -31.03 7.47 -8.50
N ALA A 199 -30.18 8.49 -8.43
CA ALA A 199 -30.56 9.86 -8.79
C ALA A 199 -31.12 9.90 -10.23
N LYS A 200 -32.34 10.41 -10.37
CA LYS A 200 -33.08 10.47 -11.66
C LYS A 200 -32.57 11.63 -12.46
N ASP A 201 -31.76 12.08 -12.93
CA ASP A 201 -31.25 13.22 -13.71
C ASP A 201 -29.82 13.62 -13.32
N GLN A 202 -28.88 12.79 -13.72
CA GLN A 202 -27.63 13.30 -14.21
C GLN A 202 -27.55 12.88 -15.69
N GLU A 203 -28.06 13.72 -16.58
CA GLU A 203 -27.72 13.70 -17.98
C GLU A 203 -26.20 13.51 -18.09
N LYS A 204 -25.77 12.57 -18.94
CA LYS A 204 -24.40 12.18 -19.21
C LYS A 204 -23.44 13.37 -19.25
N THR A 205 -23.08 13.93 -18.13
CA THR A 205 -21.82 14.62 -18.04
C THR A 205 -20.77 13.51 -17.90
N ASN A 206 -20.15 13.17 -19.04
CA ASN A 206 -18.85 12.49 -19.09
C ASN A 206 -17.75 13.39 -18.49
N ASP A 207 -18.11 14.18 -17.53
CA ASP A 207 -17.25 14.81 -16.57
C ASP A 207 -17.29 13.96 -15.31
N THR A 208 -16.45 12.90 -15.31
CA THR A 208 -15.72 12.60 -14.11
C THR A 208 -14.91 13.88 -13.81
N LYS A 209 -15.57 14.97 -13.45
CA LYS A 209 -14.96 15.93 -12.53
C LYS A 209 -14.71 15.13 -11.29
N GLN A 210 -13.60 14.44 -11.33
CA GLN A 210 -12.73 14.26 -10.20
C GLN A 210 -12.84 15.61 -9.47
N THR A 211 -13.78 15.70 -8.52
CA THR A 211 -13.76 16.72 -7.48
C THR A 211 -12.31 16.82 -7.14
N ILE A 212 -11.73 18.03 -7.25
CA ILE A 212 -10.31 18.31 -7.04
C ILE A 212 -9.91 17.41 -5.90
N SER A 213 -9.22 16.33 -6.24
CA SER A 213 -8.86 15.27 -5.31
C SER A 213 -8.01 15.98 -4.28
N GLU A 214 -8.58 16.21 -3.10
CA GLU A 214 -7.82 16.66 -1.95
C GLU A 214 -6.61 15.74 -1.91
N ALA A 215 -5.40 16.31 -1.99
CA ALA A 215 -4.19 15.52 -2.18
C ALA A 215 -4.09 14.54 -1.01
N VAL A 216 -4.28 13.27 -1.28
CA VAL A 216 -4.16 12.20 -0.27
C VAL A 216 -2.68 11.89 -0.15
N ASP A 217 -2.14 12.04 1.05
CA ASP A 217 -0.74 11.73 1.33
C ASP A 217 -0.47 10.21 1.29
N ASP A 218 0.78 9.84 1.01
CA ASP A 218 1.20 8.44 0.83
C ASP A 218 0.98 7.59 2.08
N THR A 219 1.10 8.16 3.27
CA THR A 219 0.82 7.49 4.54
C THR A 219 -0.66 7.11 4.63
N SER A 220 -1.54 8.06 4.30
CA SER A 220 -2.99 7.83 4.25
C SER A 220 -3.39 6.81 3.20
N ILE A 221 -2.78 6.84 2.01
CA ILE A 221 -3.00 5.82 0.96
C ILE A 221 -2.58 4.45 1.48
N THR A 222 -1.37 4.32 2.01
CA THR A 222 -0.86 3.06 2.58
C THR A 222 -1.81 2.49 3.63
N THR A 223 -2.28 3.36 4.55
CA THR A 223 -3.20 2.99 5.63
C THR A 223 -4.53 2.48 5.07
N GLN A 224 -5.14 3.23 4.15
CA GLN A 224 -6.43 2.86 3.55
C GLN A 224 -6.34 1.53 2.79
N VAL A 225 -5.28 1.31 2.01
CA VAL A 225 -5.04 0.03 1.31
C VAL A 225 -4.91 -1.13 2.31
N LYS A 226 -4.13 -0.96 3.38
CA LYS A 226 -3.99 -1.98 4.43
C LYS A 226 -5.32 -2.32 5.09
N MET A 227 -6.08 -1.29 5.46
CA MET A 227 -7.39 -1.48 6.10
C MET A 227 -8.37 -2.20 5.17
N MET A 228 -8.41 -1.81 3.89
CA MET A 228 -9.24 -2.47 2.89
C MET A 228 -8.90 -3.96 2.73
N LEU A 229 -7.62 -4.29 2.58
CA LEU A 229 -7.18 -5.68 2.49
C LEU A 229 -7.44 -6.48 3.77
N LEU A 230 -7.44 -5.83 4.93
CA LEU A 230 -7.70 -6.44 6.23
C LEU A 230 -9.18 -6.84 6.39
N TYR A 231 -10.10 -5.97 5.99
CA TYR A 231 -11.54 -6.20 6.15
C TYR A 231 -12.16 -7.06 5.05
N HIS A 232 -11.48 -7.22 3.91
CA HIS A 232 -11.98 -8.05 2.82
C HIS A 232 -11.76 -9.55 3.10
N ARG A 233 -12.86 -10.34 3.11
CA ARG A 233 -12.85 -11.78 3.46
C ARG A 233 -11.91 -12.66 2.64
N SER A 234 -11.64 -12.28 1.39
CA SER A 234 -10.87 -13.10 0.44
C SER A 234 -9.40 -12.69 0.34
N THR A 235 -8.95 -11.68 1.11
CA THR A 235 -7.56 -11.25 1.13
C THR A 235 -6.90 -11.52 2.48
N SER A 236 -5.59 -11.74 2.46
CA SER A 236 -4.80 -11.95 3.67
C SER A 236 -4.05 -10.67 4.05
N GLY A 237 -4.79 -9.58 4.33
CA GLY A 237 -4.21 -8.27 4.62
C GLY A 237 -3.05 -8.28 5.62
N LEU A 238 -3.08 -9.17 6.61
CA LEU A 238 -2.02 -9.32 7.60
C LEU A 238 -0.70 -9.89 7.03
N LYS A 239 -0.72 -10.53 5.86
CA LYS A 239 0.47 -11.08 5.18
C LYS A 239 0.97 -10.19 4.03
N THR A 240 0.25 -9.12 3.74
CA THR A 240 0.57 -8.18 2.67
C THR A 240 1.24 -6.94 3.26
N LYS A 241 2.47 -6.67 2.82
CA LYS A 241 3.14 -5.40 3.09
C LYS A 241 2.73 -4.42 2.01
N VAL A 242 2.35 -3.22 2.42
CA VAL A 242 1.94 -2.13 1.53
C VAL A 242 2.87 -0.95 1.76
N GLU A 243 3.44 -0.42 0.69
CA GLU A 243 4.25 0.79 0.67
C GLU A 243 3.73 1.70 -0.44
N THR A 244 3.66 3.01 -0.15
CA THR A 244 3.22 4.00 -1.14
C THR A 244 4.28 5.06 -1.30
N GLN A 245 4.55 5.45 -2.55
CA GLN A 245 5.41 6.57 -2.89
C GLN A 245 4.79 7.35 -4.06
N GLU A 246 4.53 8.64 -3.85
CA GLU A 246 3.92 9.52 -4.85
C GLU A 246 2.60 8.98 -5.45
N GLY A 247 1.82 8.27 -4.64
CA GLY A 247 0.57 7.62 -5.04
C GLY A 247 0.76 6.27 -5.77
N VAL A 248 1.99 5.78 -5.91
CA VAL A 248 2.28 4.45 -6.46
C VAL A 248 2.35 3.45 -5.30
N VAL A 249 1.42 2.51 -5.27
CA VAL A 249 1.32 1.47 -4.24
C VAL A 249 2.10 0.24 -4.65
N THR A 250 3.01 -0.22 -3.79
CA THR A 250 3.72 -1.50 -3.96
C THR A 250 3.19 -2.51 -2.95
N LEU A 251 2.67 -3.63 -3.46
CA LEU A 251 2.21 -4.77 -2.66
C LEU A 251 3.28 -5.85 -2.66
N THR A 252 3.71 -6.29 -1.48
CA THR A 252 4.65 -7.41 -1.30
C THR A 252 4.12 -8.38 -0.26
N GLY A 253 4.70 -9.59 -0.21
CA GLY A 253 4.28 -10.66 0.69
C GLY A 253 3.81 -11.88 -0.07
N GLU A 254 2.96 -12.69 0.55
CA GLU A 254 2.50 -13.97 -0.01
C GLU A 254 0.98 -13.97 -0.22
N ALA A 255 0.56 -14.36 -1.42
CA ALA A 255 -0.83 -14.69 -1.74
C ALA A 255 -1.00 -16.21 -1.81
N LYS A 256 -2.18 -16.71 -1.42
CA LYS A 256 -2.51 -18.13 -1.49
C LYS A 256 -2.61 -18.65 -2.93
N ASN A 257 -2.98 -17.77 -3.85
CA ASN A 257 -3.12 -18.05 -5.27
C ASN A 257 -3.11 -16.76 -6.09
N ALA A 258 -3.03 -16.90 -7.42
CA ALA A 258 -3.03 -15.75 -8.33
C ALA A 258 -4.32 -14.92 -8.29
N ALA A 259 -5.47 -15.52 -7.96
CA ALA A 259 -6.72 -14.79 -7.83
C ALA A 259 -6.69 -13.83 -6.63
N GLU A 260 -6.17 -14.26 -5.47
CA GLU A 260 -5.97 -13.40 -4.30
C GLU A 260 -5.01 -12.24 -4.60
N ALA A 261 -3.87 -12.51 -5.28
CA ALA A 261 -2.92 -11.47 -5.69
C ALA A 261 -3.58 -10.45 -6.64
N ASN A 262 -4.35 -10.90 -7.62
CA ASN A 262 -5.07 -10.04 -8.55
C ASN A 262 -6.17 -9.23 -7.85
N LEU A 263 -6.89 -9.83 -6.90
CA LEU A 263 -7.89 -9.15 -6.10
C LEU A 263 -7.27 -8.04 -5.24
N ALA A 264 -6.15 -8.33 -4.57
CA ALA A 264 -5.44 -7.32 -3.79
C ALA A 264 -5.02 -6.12 -4.66
N THR A 265 -4.59 -6.36 -5.92
CA THR A 265 -4.29 -5.30 -6.88
C THR A 265 -5.51 -4.43 -7.19
N LYS A 266 -6.65 -5.06 -7.46
CA LYS A 266 -7.90 -4.33 -7.79
C LYS A 266 -8.40 -3.49 -6.62
N LEU A 267 -8.41 -4.09 -5.41
CA LEU A 267 -8.80 -3.38 -4.19
C LEU A 267 -7.88 -2.19 -3.93
N ALA A 268 -6.57 -2.37 -3.99
CA ALA A 268 -5.62 -1.27 -3.82
C ALA A 268 -5.82 -0.18 -4.88
N ALA A 269 -6.08 -0.54 -6.13
CA ALA A 269 -6.31 0.42 -7.20
C ALA A 269 -7.60 1.24 -7.03
N ASP A 270 -8.57 0.75 -6.26
CA ASP A 270 -9.83 1.47 -5.99
C ASP A 270 -9.76 2.40 -4.76
N VAL A 271 -8.63 2.49 -4.09
CA VAL A 271 -8.42 3.44 -2.99
C VAL A 271 -8.19 4.86 -3.51
N ASN A 272 -8.77 5.85 -2.80
CA ASN A 272 -8.58 7.26 -3.10
C ASN A 272 -7.09 7.65 -3.05
N GLY A 273 -6.63 8.38 -4.07
CA GLY A 273 -5.24 8.85 -4.17
C GLY A 273 -4.28 7.87 -4.87
N VAL A 274 -4.66 6.60 -5.05
CA VAL A 274 -3.83 5.62 -5.77
C VAL A 274 -3.79 5.94 -7.26
N LYS A 275 -2.58 6.07 -7.79
CA LYS A 275 -2.31 6.32 -9.22
C LYS A 275 -1.94 5.04 -9.96
N GLU A 276 -1.16 4.17 -9.31
CA GLU A 276 -0.67 2.91 -9.87
C GLU A 276 -0.48 1.88 -8.77
N VAL A 277 -0.65 0.60 -9.09
CA VAL A 277 -0.36 -0.51 -8.18
C VAL A 277 0.69 -1.44 -8.80
N LYS A 278 1.82 -1.61 -8.10
CA LYS A 278 2.86 -2.57 -8.43
C LYS A 278 2.71 -3.80 -7.53
N ASN A 279 2.19 -4.87 -8.09
CA ASN A 279 2.04 -6.12 -7.35
C ASN A 279 3.30 -6.99 -7.51
N GLN A 280 4.02 -7.15 -6.39
CA GLN A 280 5.22 -7.98 -6.27
C GLN A 280 5.00 -9.14 -5.29
N MET A 281 3.75 -9.53 -5.06
CA MET A 281 3.41 -10.64 -4.19
C MET A 281 3.85 -11.97 -4.82
N SER A 282 4.42 -12.85 -4.00
CA SER A 282 4.67 -14.24 -4.38
C SER A 282 3.39 -15.06 -4.24
N VAL A 283 3.18 -16.01 -5.14
CA VAL A 283 2.08 -16.96 -5.08
C VAL A 283 2.63 -18.32 -4.59
N LYS A 284 1.95 -18.93 -3.61
CA LYS A 284 2.31 -20.25 -3.08
C LYS A 284 1.99 -21.36 -4.05
#